data_6bc874ccb6cbc889c2e41e0bd6774b8b
#
_entry.id   6bc874ccb6cbc889c2e41e0bd6774b8b
#
_cell.length_a   1.000
_cell.length_b   1.000
_cell.length_c   1.000
_cell.angle_alpha   90.00
_cell.angle_beta   90.00
_cell.angle_gamma   90.00
#
_symmetry.space_group_name_H-M   'P 1'
#
loop_
_entity.id
_entity.type
_entity.pdbx_description
1 polymer ?
#
loop_
_entity_poly.entity_id
_entity_poly.type
_entity_poly.pdbx_seq_one_letter_code
_entity_poly.pdbx_strand_id
1 'polypeptide(L)'
;INYDDRLTPLLKMKKEFERHGDHLHTVDLFEHLQDVDYFLFFERNDKWLKKLIDDRMEYKAIYCNAEPPIVNPAHDKKNIYKLLNYYPYIMTWNMDLIDEKRFFKKNIPYVFQMKFGETPFEKRKLLTSISGNKHSKHPDELYSERERVISVLEKKYPEDFEFYGTGWEKTDHISYRGRVENKAETYHHYRFALAFENMKNVRGYVSEKILDCLVSGIVPVYAGADDISDYVPQEC
;
A
#
# COMPACT_ATOMS: atom_id res chain seq x y z
N ILE A 1 12.72 -13.86 -4.87
CA ILE A 1 12.52 -13.04 -6.08
C ILE A 1 11.87 -11.73 -5.62
N ASN A 2 12.58 -10.61 -5.80
CA ASN A 2 12.12 -9.28 -5.38
C ASN A 2 11.37 -8.62 -6.55
N TYR A 3 10.11 -8.99 -6.76
CA TYR A 3 9.26 -8.34 -7.76
C TYR A 3 8.97 -6.89 -7.35
N ASP A 4 9.20 -5.94 -8.25
CA ASP A 4 8.96 -4.50 -8.07
C ASP A 4 9.62 -3.92 -6.80
N ASP A 5 10.79 -4.44 -6.40
CA ASP A 5 11.53 -3.99 -5.21
C ASP A 5 10.75 -4.07 -3.88
N ARG A 6 9.70 -4.89 -3.79
CA ARG A 6 8.81 -5.00 -2.61
C ARG A 6 9.52 -5.35 -1.32
N LEU A 7 10.62 -6.13 -1.40
CA LEU A 7 11.41 -6.51 -0.22
C LEU A 7 12.47 -5.45 0.15
N THR A 8 12.76 -4.51 -0.73
CA THR A 8 13.77 -3.48 -0.49
C THR A 8 13.51 -2.64 0.74
N PRO A 9 12.26 -2.20 1.07
CA PRO A 9 11.98 -1.50 2.31
C PRO A 9 12.34 -2.32 3.55
N LEU A 10 12.03 -3.63 3.56
CA LEU A 10 12.35 -4.52 4.68
C LEU A 10 13.86 -4.73 4.83
N LEU A 11 14.59 -4.86 3.72
CA LEU A 11 16.05 -4.93 3.74
C LEU A 11 16.70 -3.65 4.24
N LYS A 12 16.16 -2.47 3.90
CA LYS A 12 16.62 -1.19 4.46
C LYS A 12 16.32 -1.09 5.95
N MET A 13 15.13 -1.49 6.36
CA MET A 13 14.75 -1.55 7.77
C MET A 13 15.71 -2.45 8.56
N LYS A 14 16.00 -3.66 8.05
CA LYS A 14 16.98 -4.57 8.68
C LYS A 14 18.35 -3.89 8.87
N LYS A 15 18.87 -3.25 7.83
CA LYS A 15 20.16 -2.53 7.90
C LYS A 15 20.14 -1.38 8.92
N GLU A 16 18.99 -0.73 9.08
CA GLU A 16 18.85 0.35 10.05
C GLU A 16 18.84 -0.18 11.48
N PHE A 17 18.16 -1.30 11.76
CA PHE A 17 18.27 -1.99 13.04
C PHE A 17 19.74 -2.38 13.35
N GLU A 18 20.43 -2.98 12.39
CA GLU A 18 21.85 -3.36 12.54
C GLU A 18 22.76 -2.18 12.89
N ARG A 19 22.49 -0.97 12.35
CA ARG A 19 23.24 0.25 12.69
C ARG A 19 23.06 0.71 14.15
N HIS A 20 21.93 0.35 14.74
CA HIS A 20 21.62 0.63 16.15
C HIS A 20 22.04 -0.49 17.10
N GLY A 21 22.65 -1.55 16.57
CA GLY A 21 23.07 -2.72 17.35
C GLY A 21 21.97 -3.76 17.56
N ASP A 22 20.81 -3.57 16.89
CA ASP A 22 19.69 -4.51 16.94
C ASP A 22 19.71 -5.46 15.74
N HIS A 23 18.99 -6.57 15.84
CA HIS A 23 18.94 -7.57 14.79
C HIS A 23 17.50 -7.86 14.37
N LEU A 24 17.22 -7.76 13.07
CA LEU A 24 15.93 -8.10 12.47
C LEU A 24 16.08 -9.33 11.59
N HIS A 25 15.40 -10.40 11.95
CA HIS A 25 15.41 -11.67 11.22
C HIS A 25 14.01 -12.25 11.06
N THR A 26 13.85 -13.15 10.11
CA THR A 26 12.65 -13.98 10.03
C THR A 26 12.64 -15.02 11.15
N VAL A 27 11.45 -15.36 11.64
CA VAL A 27 11.28 -16.19 12.84
C VAL A 27 11.87 -17.61 12.72
N ASP A 28 12.00 -18.12 11.50
CA ASP A 28 12.57 -19.42 11.17
C ASP A 28 14.10 -19.53 11.38
N LEU A 29 14.76 -18.38 11.59
CA LEU A 29 16.21 -18.33 11.87
C LEU A 29 16.54 -18.42 13.37
N PHE A 30 15.54 -18.45 14.24
CA PHE A 30 15.75 -18.59 15.68
C PHE A 30 15.50 -20.02 16.15
N GLU A 31 16.48 -20.61 16.83
CA GLU A 31 16.33 -21.93 17.47
C GLU A 31 15.41 -21.82 18.70
N HIS A 32 15.55 -20.74 19.48
CA HIS A 32 14.79 -20.50 20.68
C HIS A 32 14.04 -19.15 20.59
N LEU A 33 12.72 -19.18 20.64
CA LEU A 33 11.91 -17.96 20.56
C LEU A 33 12.04 -17.06 21.79
N GLN A 34 12.54 -17.60 22.91
CA GLN A 34 12.82 -16.85 24.14
C GLN A 34 13.89 -15.77 23.92
N ASP A 35 14.83 -15.99 22.99
CA ASP A 35 15.91 -15.08 22.67
C ASP A 35 15.45 -13.88 21.84
N VAL A 36 14.20 -13.87 21.39
CA VAL A 36 13.59 -12.78 20.62
C VAL A 36 12.98 -11.77 21.57
N ASP A 37 13.35 -10.48 21.44
CA ASP A 37 12.77 -9.39 22.25
C ASP A 37 11.37 -9.04 21.79
N TYR A 38 11.12 -8.92 20.48
CA TYR A 38 9.82 -8.57 19.90
C TYR A 38 9.54 -9.34 18.61
N PHE A 39 8.26 -9.67 18.39
CA PHE A 39 7.76 -10.30 17.18
C PHE A 39 6.91 -9.31 16.37
N LEU A 40 7.35 -8.97 15.17
CA LEU A 40 6.62 -8.10 14.25
C LEU A 40 5.70 -8.94 13.36
N PHE A 41 4.40 -8.75 13.49
CA PHE A 41 3.39 -9.39 12.66
C PHE A 41 2.92 -8.42 11.56
N PHE A 42 3.41 -8.61 10.35
CA PHE A 42 2.85 -7.94 9.17
C PHE A 42 1.57 -8.66 8.77
N GLU A 43 0.43 -8.17 9.25
CA GLU A 43 -0.87 -8.83 9.25
C GLU A 43 -0.93 -10.05 10.20
N ARG A 44 -2.16 -10.57 10.39
CA ARG A 44 -2.41 -11.65 11.34
C ARG A 44 -1.84 -12.99 10.84
N ASN A 45 -1.11 -13.68 11.70
CA ASN A 45 -0.65 -15.04 11.49
C ASN A 45 -1.03 -15.90 12.70
N ASP A 46 -2.14 -16.63 12.57
CA ASP A 46 -2.72 -17.42 13.67
C ASP A 46 -1.80 -18.54 14.17
N LYS A 47 -1.01 -19.14 13.28
CA LYS A 47 -0.06 -20.20 13.65
C LYS A 47 0.99 -19.69 14.64
N TRP A 48 1.65 -18.58 14.30
CA TRP A 48 2.68 -18.01 15.15
C TRP A 48 2.10 -17.32 16.38
N LEU A 49 0.95 -16.65 16.24
CA LEU A 49 0.26 -16.05 17.39
C LEU A 49 -0.11 -17.12 18.43
N LYS A 50 -0.70 -18.25 17.98
CA LYS A 50 -1.02 -19.37 18.87
C LYS A 50 0.22 -19.88 19.60
N LYS A 51 1.34 -20.05 18.86
CA LYS A 51 2.59 -20.50 19.49
C LYS A 51 3.06 -19.53 20.56
N LEU A 52 3.02 -18.22 20.31
CA LEU A 52 3.41 -17.24 21.33
C LEU A 52 2.51 -17.28 22.57
N ILE A 53 1.19 -17.49 22.39
CA ILE A 53 0.24 -17.66 23.50
C ILE A 53 0.54 -18.92 24.29
N ASP A 54 0.74 -20.05 23.62
CA ASP A 54 1.07 -21.35 24.28
C ASP A 54 2.38 -21.24 25.08
N ASP A 55 3.35 -20.46 24.57
CA ASP A 55 4.64 -20.20 25.22
C ASP A 55 4.63 -19.00 26.19
N ARG A 56 3.49 -18.35 26.41
CA ARG A 56 3.28 -17.14 27.26
C ARG A 56 4.16 -15.95 26.87
N MET A 57 4.36 -15.75 25.57
CA MET A 57 5.19 -14.67 25.00
C MET A 57 4.41 -13.67 24.16
N GLU A 58 3.07 -13.71 24.19
CA GLU A 58 2.21 -12.79 23.43
C GLU A 58 2.45 -11.31 23.76
N TYR A 59 2.97 -11.03 24.95
CA TYR A 59 3.34 -9.67 25.38
C TYR A 59 4.48 -9.05 24.55
N LYS A 60 5.22 -9.86 23.80
CA LYS A 60 6.27 -9.44 22.85
C LYS A 60 5.73 -9.17 21.45
N ALA A 61 4.46 -9.43 21.17
CA ALA A 61 3.89 -9.34 19.84
C ALA A 61 3.50 -7.91 19.48
N ILE A 62 3.99 -7.42 18.34
CA ILE A 62 3.63 -6.13 17.75
C ILE A 62 2.91 -6.39 16.44
N TYR A 63 1.70 -5.87 16.29
CA TYR A 63 0.93 -5.97 15.06
C TYR A 63 1.21 -4.78 14.15
N CYS A 64 1.55 -5.04 12.89
CA CYS A 64 1.79 -4.01 11.88
C CYS A 64 0.63 -4.03 10.87
N ASN A 65 -0.32 -3.12 11.04
CA ASN A 65 -1.43 -2.94 10.13
C ASN A 65 -0.94 -2.39 8.78
N ALA A 66 -1.08 -3.13 7.69
CA ALA A 66 -0.71 -2.69 6.35
C ALA A 66 -1.95 -2.37 5.49
N GLU A 67 -2.96 -3.22 5.52
CA GLU A 67 -4.13 -3.13 4.65
C GLU A 67 -5.25 -2.26 5.25
N PRO A 68 -6.06 -1.57 4.42
CA PRO A 68 -7.21 -0.81 4.90
C PRO A 68 -8.40 -1.73 5.24
N PRO A 69 -9.41 -1.23 5.99
CA PRO A 69 -10.61 -2.00 6.38
C PRO A 69 -11.34 -2.70 5.24
N ILE A 70 -11.33 -2.12 4.07
CA ILE A 70 -11.94 -2.70 2.86
C ILE A 70 -11.27 -4.00 2.40
N VAL A 71 -9.98 -4.17 2.70
CA VAL A 71 -9.20 -5.38 2.39
C VAL A 71 -9.21 -6.33 3.58
N ASN A 72 -9.02 -5.79 4.79
CA ASN A 72 -9.04 -6.56 6.02
C ASN A 72 -10.02 -5.94 7.02
N PRO A 73 -11.24 -6.50 7.18
CA PRO A 73 -12.25 -5.97 8.10
C PRO A 73 -11.84 -5.92 9.59
N ALA A 74 -10.77 -6.63 9.99
CA ALA A 74 -10.22 -6.52 11.33
C ALA A 74 -9.63 -5.12 11.62
N HIS A 75 -9.30 -4.36 10.58
CA HIS A 75 -8.76 -3.01 10.67
C HIS A 75 -9.84 -1.91 10.75
N ASP A 76 -11.13 -2.29 10.63
CA ASP A 76 -12.23 -1.37 10.89
C ASP A 76 -12.15 -0.81 12.31
N LYS A 77 -12.48 0.47 12.49
CA LYS A 77 -12.44 1.18 13.78
C LYS A 77 -13.18 0.44 14.91
N LYS A 78 -14.25 -0.33 14.57
CA LYS A 78 -14.99 -1.14 15.53
C LYS A 78 -14.28 -2.45 15.93
N ASN A 79 -13.41 -2.96 15.08
CA ASN A 79 -12.79 -4.27 15.26
C ASN A 79 -11.33 -4.20 15.70
N ILE A 80 -10.59 -3.18 15.29
CA ILE A 80 -9.14 -3.10 15.50
C ILE A 80 -8.74 -3.18 16.98
N TYR A 81 -9.59 -2.65 17.88
CA TYR A 81 -9.37 -2.74 19.33
C TYR A 81 -9.42 -4.19 19.85
N LYS A 82 -10.08 -5.12 19.13
CA LYS A 82 -10.09 -6.55 19.48
C LYS A 82 -8.72 -7.20 19.28
N LEU A 83 -7.90 -6.65 18.41
CA LEU A 83 -6.52 -7.12 18.20
C LEU A 83 -5.67 -6.90 19.45
N LEU A 84 -5.99 -5.90 20.27
CA LEU A 84 -5.29 -5.62 21.53
C LEU A 84 -5.42 -6.74 22.57
N ASN A 85 -6.34 -7.69 22.39
CA ASN A 85 -6.42 -8.89 23.20
C ASN A 85 -5.27 -9.87 22.94
N TYR A 86 -4.57 -9.70 21.80
CA TYR A 86 -3.52 -10.60 21.34
C TYR A 86 -2.19 -9.89 21.10
N TYR A 87 -2.24 -8.60 20.76
CA TYR A 87 -1.08 -7.78 20.44
C TYR A 87 -1.07 -6.56 21.36
N PRO A 88 -0.15 -6.45 22.31
CA PRO A 88 -0.10 -5.29 23.22
C PRO A 88 0.14 -3.98 22.48
N TYR A 89 0.79 -4.03 21.31
CA TYR A 89 1.11 -2.85 20.50
C TYR A 89 0.67 -3.03 19.06
N ILE A 90 0.12 -1.97 18.47
CA ILE A 90 -0.30 -1.93 17.07
C ILE A 90 0.38 -0.74 16.37
N MET A 91 1.13 -1.03 15.35
CA MET A 91 1.68 -0.03 14.43
C MET A 91 0.70 0.16 13.26
N THR A 92 0.20 1.37 13.07
CA THR A 92 -0.83 1.66 12.07
C THR A 92 -0.58 2.97 11.35
N TRP A 93 -1.03 3.03 10.11
CA TRP A 93 -1.09 4.26 9.31
C TRP A 93 -2.30 5.12 9.68
N ASN A 94 -3.33 4.57 10.31
CA ASN A 94 -4.57 5.28 10.62
C ASN A 94 -4.36 6.32 11.73
N MET A 95 -4.29 7.60 11.32
CA MET A 95 -4.02 8.72 12.22
C MET A 95 -5.07 8.93 13.31
N ASP A 96 -6.31 8.47 13.09
CA ASP A 96 -7.39 8.59 14.07
C ASP A 96 -7.27 7.62 15.26
N LEU A 97 -6.36 6.65 15.18
CA LEU A 97 -6.13 5.65 16.21
C LEU A 97 -4.89 5.93 17.07
N ILE A 98 -3.99 6.80 16.62
CA ILE A 98 -2.69 7.02 17.28
C ILE A 98 -2.90 7.60 18.69
N ASP A 99 -2.37 6.92 19.69
CA ASP A 99 -2.41 7.32 21.10
C ASP A 99 -1.03 7.30 21.78
N GLU A 100 0.01 6.86 21.07
CA GLU A 100 1.41 6.70 21.53
C GLU A 100 1.58 5.82 22.77
N LYS A 101 0.58 5.00 23.06
CA LYS A 101 0.57 4.05 24.18
C LYS A 101 0.41 2.62 23.71
N ARG A 102 -0.57 2.38 22.86
CA ARG A 102 -0.87 1.07 22.27
C ARG A 102 -0.92 1.13 20.74
N PHE A 103 -1.25 2.29 20.19
CA PHE A 103 -1.29 2.56 18.76
C PHE A 103 -0.20 3.55 18.38
N PHE A 104 0.75 3.10 17.58
CA PHE A 104 1.90 3.88 17.12
C PHE A 104 1.81 4.14 15.62
N LYS A 105 2.23 5.34 15.21
CA LYS A 105 2.25 5.72 13.80
C LYS A 105 3.23 4.85 13.01
N LYS A 106 2.77 4.36 11.88
CA LYS A 106 3.56 3.68 10.87
C LYS A 106 3.19 4.21 9.50
N ASN A 107 4.16 4.59 8.70
CA ASN A 107 3.93 4.84 7.28
C ASN A 107 4.00 3.53 6.49
N ILE A 108 3.38 3.49 5.32
CA ILE A 108 3.55 2.37 4.39
C ILE A 108 5.01 2.40 3.91
N PRO A 109 5.77 1.29 4.06
CA PRO A 109 7.17 1.28 3.68
C PRO A 109 7.34 1.49 2.18
N TYR A 110 8.14 2.48 1.78
CA TYR A 110 8.44 2.75 0.39
C TYR A 110 9.92 3.10 0.21
N VAL A 111 10.48 2.74 -0.93
CA VAL A 111 11.85 3.13 -1.30
C VAL A 111 11.78 4.12 -2.44
N PHE A 112 12.10 5.37 -2.14
CA PHE A 112 12.22 6.41 -3.15
C PHE A 112 13.48 6.17 -3.99
N GLN A 113 13.27 5.65 -5.18
CA GLN A 113 14.28 5.55 -6.23
C GLN A 113 13.69 6.15 -7.50
N MET A 114 14.21 7.29 -7.90
CA MET A 114 13.74 7.96 -9.12
C MET A 114 13.99 7.06 -10.32
N LYS A 115 12.94 6.87 -11.12
CA LYS A 115 12.94 6.04 -12.32
C LYS A 115 12.38 6.87 -13.46
N PHE A 116 13.18 7.76 -14.02
CA PHE A 116 12.75 8.59 -15.15
C PHE A 116 12.94 7.85 -16.47
N GLY A 117 11.95 7.95 -17.35
CA GLY A 117 12.05 7.47 -18.72
C GLY A 117 12.64 8.52 -19.64
N GLU A 118 13.09 8.07 -20.80
CA GLU A 118 13.69 8.93 -21.84
C GLU A 118 12.65 9.67 -22.69
N THR A 119 11.36 9.27 -22.63
CA THR A 119 10.29 9.89 -23.42
C THR A 119 10.03 11.32 -22.95
N PRO A 120 10.24 12.35 -23.80
CA PRO A 120 9.91 13.73 -23.46
C PRO A 120 8.44 13.88 -23.11
N PHE A 121 8.13 14.74 -22.12
CA PHE A 121 6.77 14.92 -21.59
C PHE A 121 5.73 15.23 -22.69
N GLU A 122 6.10 16.07 -23.66
CA GLU A 122 5.24 16.49 -24.75
C GLU A 122 4.86 15.36 -25.72
N LYS A 123 5.69 14.31 -25.78
CA LYS A 123 5.48 13.13 -26.63
C LYS A 123 4.73 12.01 -25.93
N ARG A 124 4.50 12.12 -24.62
CA ARG A 124 3.78 11.11 -23.84
C ARG A 124 2.29 11.18 -24.14
N LYS A 125 1.62 10.03 -24.09
CA LYS A 125 0.15 9.95 -24.08
C LYS A 125 -0.42 10.69 -22.87
N LEU A 126 -1.69 11.08 -22.92
CA LEU A 126 -2.25 11.96 -21.90
C LEU A 126 -2.38 11.26 -20.54
N LEU A 127 -3.13 10.16 -20.45
CA LEU A 127 -3.58 9.63 -19.16
C LEU A 127 -3.60 8.11 -19.13
N THR A 128 -3.21 7.54 -17.99
CA THR A 128 -3.30 6.09 -17.74
C THR A 128 -3.87 5.78 -16.36
N SER A 129 -4.19 4.50 -16.14
CA SER A 129 -4.46 3.90 -14.84
C SER A 129 -3.84 2.52 -14.76
N ILE A 130 -3.19 2.19 -13.64
CA ILE A 130 -2.74 0.81 -13.37
C ILE A 130 -3.44 0.34 -12.10
N SER A 131 -4.48 -0.50 -12.26
CA SER A 131 -5.30 -0.93 -11.12
C SER A 131 -5.98 -2.27 -11.38
N GLY A 132 -6.18 -3.05 -10.29
CA GLY A 132 -6.98 -4.27 -10.36
C GLY A 132 -8.49 -3.96 -10.37
N ASN A 133 -9.25 -4.79 -11.12
CA ASN A 133 -10.71 -4.81 -11.07
C ASN A 133 -11.15 -5.49 -9.78
N LYS A 134 -11.50 -4.69 -8.78
CA LYS A 134 -11.95 -5.14 -7.47
C LYS A 134 -13.29 -4.50 -7.14
N HIS A 135 -14.06 -5.15 -6.30
CA HIS A 135 -15.37 -4.66 -5.85
C HIS A 135 -15.46 -4.75 -4.33
N SER A 136 -16.22 -3.85 -3.72
CA SER A 136 -16.54 -3.90 -2.30
C SER A 136 -17.89 -3.25 -2.03
N LYS A 137 -18.51 -3.62 -0.91
CA LYS A 137 -19.74 -2.98 -0.41
C LYS A 137 -19.46 -1.92 0.66
N HIS A 138 -18.18 -1.62 0.92
CA HIS A 138 -17.82 -0.60 1.90
C HIS A 138 -18.23 0.78 1.39
N PRO A 139 -18.86 1.67 2.20
CA PRO A 139 -19.36 2.97 1.74
C PRO A 139 -18.25 3.91 1.25
N ASP A 140 -17.03 3.76 1.78
CA ASP A 140 -15.88 4.58 1.44
C ASP A 140 -14.96 3.94 0.38
N GLU A 141 -15.42 2.90 -0.31
CA GLU A 141 -14.65 2.27 -1.37
C GLU A 141 -14.44 3.19 -2.56
N LEU A 142 -13.32 3.04 -3.26
CA LEU A 142 -13.00 3.77 -4.49
C LEU A 142 -12.92 2.87 -5.73
N TYR A 143 -13.27 1.59 -5.62
CA TYR A 143 -13.24 0.68 -6.76
C TYR A 143 -14.31 1.03 -7.79
N SER A 144 -15.56 1.27 -7.34
CA SER A 144 -16.67 1.69 -8.20
C SER A 144 -16.41 3.07 -8.83
N GLU A 145 -15.85 4.01 -8.07
CA GLU A 145 -15.49 5.32 -8.60
C GLU A 145 -14.39 5.22 -9.66
N ARG A 146 -13.40 4.36 -9.45
CA ARG A 146 -12.35 4.09 -10.43
C ARG A 146 -12.93 3.52 -11.73
N GLU A 147 -13.81 2.53 -11.65
CA GLU A 147 -14.49 1.94 -12.80
C GLU A 147 -15.33 2.99 -13.54
N ARG A 148 -16.07 3.82 -12.79
CA ARG A 148 -16.86 4.93 -13.35
C ARG A 148 -15.97 5.91 -14.12
N VAL A 149 -14.83 6.31 -13.53
CA VAL A 149 -13.89 7.25 -14.18
C VAL A 149 -13.28 6.62 -15.41
N ILE A 150 -12.85 5.35 -15.36
CA ILE A 150 -12.35 4.61 -16.54
C ILE A 150 -13.37 4.63 -17.66
N SER A 151 -14.64 4.29 -17.38
CA SER A 151 -15.72 4.28 -18.38
C SER A 151 -16.00 5.65 -18.99
N VAL A 152 -15.90 6.73 -18.20
CA VAL A 152 -16.05 8.11 -18.71
C VAL A 152 -14.89 8.51 -19.60
N LEU A 153 -13.67 8.21 -19.19
CA LEU A 153 -12.45 8.55 -19.94
C LEU A 153 -12.39 7.79 -21.26
N GLU A 154 -12.67 6.50 -21.24
CA GLU A 154 -12.73 5.66 -22.44
C GLU A 154 -13.73 6.17 -23.47
N LYS A 155 -14.91 6.60 -23.03
CA LYS A 155 -15.96 7.15 -23.90
C LYS A 155 -15.61 8.52 -24.46
N LYS A 156 -15.00 9.40 -23.66
CA LYS A 156 -14.74 10.79 -24.03
C LYS A 156 -13.40 11.00 -24.72
N TYR A 157 -12.40 10.18 -24.36
CA TYR A 157 -11.00 10.36 -24.75
C TYR A 157 -10.36 9.04 -25.16
N PRO A 158 -10.95 8.28 -26.11
CA PRO A 158 -10.52 6.92 -26.45
C PRO A 158 -9.07 6.85 -26.99
N GLU A 159 -8.59 7.93 -27.62
CA GLU A 159 -7.21 7.99 -28.17
C GLU A 159 -6.18 8.43 -27.11
N ASP A 160 -6.60 9.07 -26.04
CA ASP A 160 -5.74 9.69 -25.03
C ASP A 160 -5.67 8.93 -23.71
N PHE A 161 -6.52 7.91 -23.54
CA PHE A 161 -6.63 7.12 -22.32
C PHE A 161 -6.40 5.63 -22.57
N GLU A 162 -5.51 5.05 -21.79
CA GLU A 162 -5.30 3.61 -21.73
C GLU A 162 -5.14 3.17 -20.27
N PHE A 163 -5.58 1.97 -19.96
CA PHE A 163 -5.40 1.46 -18.61
C PHE A 163 -4.97 -0.02 -18.57
N TYR A 164 -4.41 -0.40 -17.43
CA TYR A 164 -3.77 -1.68 -17.18
C TYR A 164 -4.21 -2.26 -15.84
N GLY A 165 -3.98 -3.57 -15.67
CA GLY A 165 -4.15 -4.25 -14.38
C GLY A 165 -4.74 -5.64 -14.51
N THR A 166 -5.06 -6.23 -13.39
CA THR A 166 -5.60 -7.60 -13.29
C THR A 166 -7.11 -7.58 -13.09
N GLY A 167 -7.80 -8.61 -13.60
CA GLY A 167 -9.24 -8.79 -13.40
C GLY A 167 -10.13 -8.06 -14.42
N TRP A 168 -9.53 -7.36 -15.39
CA TRP A 168 -10.24 -6.67 -16.47
C TRP A 168 -10.37 -7.48 -17.75
N GLU A 169 -9.79 -8.67 -17.80
CA GLU A 169 -9.62 -9.48 -19.02
C GLU A 169 -10.95 -9.94 -19.65
N LYS A 170 -12.04 -9.88 -18.87
CA LYS A 170 -13.38 -10.29 -19.31
C LYS A 170 -14.37 -9.11 -19.40
N THR A 171 -13.87 -7.90 -19.44
CA THR A 171 -14.69 -6.69 -19.59
C THR A 171 -14.66 -6.20 -21.03
N ASP A 172 -15.66 -5.41 -21.42
CA ASP A 172 -15.78 -4.86 -22.77
C ASP A 172 -15.01 -3.51 -22.92
N HIS A 173 -14.08 -3.23 -22.03
CA HIS A 173 -13.29 -2.00 -22.05
C HIS A 173 -12.29 -1.99 -23.21
N ILE A 174 -12.49 -1.07 -24.17
CA ILE A 174 -11.67 -0.94 -25.38
C ILE A 174 -10.29 -0.32 -25.09
N SER A 175 -10.14 0.45 -24.00
CA SER A 175 -8.89 1.09 -23.59
C SER A 175 -8.01 0.20 -22.68
N TYR A 176 -8.45 -1.02 -22.37
CA TYR A 176 -7.67 -1.98 -21.59
C TYR A 176 -6.49 -2.54 -22.38
N ARG A 177 -5.30 -2.54 -21.80
CA ARG A 177 -4.04 -2.96 -22.45
C ARG A 177 -3.37 -4.17 -21.79
N GLY A 178 -4.06 -4.83 -20.86
CA GLY A 178 -3.52 -6.01 -20.19
C GLY A 178 -2.84 -5.71 -18.85
N ARG A 179 -2.00 -6.65 -18.43
CA ARG A 179 -1.21 -6.54 -17.18
C ARG A 179 0.09 -5.82 -17.45
N VAL A 180 0.64 -5.20 -16.41
CA VAL A 180 1.98 -4.61 -16.46
C VAL A 180 2.98 -5.47 -15.68
N GLU A 181 4.17 -5.62 -16.21
CA GLU A 181 5.30 -6.26 -15.53
C GLU A 181 6.11 -5.24 -14.73
N ASN A 182 6.25 -4.03 -15.27
CA ASN A 182 6.98 -2.93 -14.65
C ASN A 182 6.14 -1.64 -14.73
N LYS A 183 5.66 -1.17 -13.58
CA LYS A 183 4.83 0.04 -13.51
C LYS A 183 5.58 1.29 -13.97
N ALA A 184 6.85 1.45 -13.56
CA ALA A 184 7.63 2.62 -13.91
C ALA A 184 7.82 2.74 -15.43
N GLU A 185 8.16 1.65 -16.12
CA GLU A 185 8.27 1.64 -17.58
C GLU A 185 6.95 2.03 -18.25
N THR A 186 5.83 1.49 -17.76
CA THR A 186 4.52 1.86 -18.28
C THR A 186 4.25 3.35 -18.08
N TYR A 187 4.48 3.87 -16.86
CA TYR A 187 4.24 5.28 -16.54
C TYR A 187 5.06 6.26 -17.40
N HIS A 188 6.24 5.89 -17.84
CA HIS A 188 7.08 6.75 -18.72
C HIS A 188 6.43 7.14 -20.04
N HIS A 189 5.40 6.44 -20.47
CA HIS A 189 4.68 6.71 -21.70
C HIS A 189 3.51 7.68 -21.54
N TYR A 190 3.20 8.13 -20.31
CA TYR A 190 2.03 8.96 -20.00
C TYR A 190 2.42 10.21 -19.23
N ARG A 191 1.58 11.26 -19.36
CA ARG A 191 1.73 12.53 -18.62
C ARG A 191 1.09 12.45 -17.25
N PHE A 192 -0.10 11.82 -17.16
CA PHE A 192 -0.91 11.71 -15.95
C PHE A 192 -1.29 10.26 -15.65
N ALA A 193 -1.46 9.94 -14.38
CA ALA A 193 -1.98 8.64 -13.96
C ALA A 193 -3.04 8.78 -12.87
N LEU A 194 -4.10 7.95 -12.94
CA LEU A 194 -5.04 7.82 -11.84
C LEU A 194 -4.39 7.08 -10.68
N ALA A 195 -4.16 7.79 -9.59
CA ALA A 195 -3.59 7.26 -8.35
C ALA A 195 -4.68 7.16 -7.27
N PHE A 196 -5.72 6.35 -7.54
CA PHE A 196 -6.84 6.18 -6.62
C PHE A 196 -6.51 5.09 -5.60
N GLU A 197 -6.63 5.43 -4.32
CA GLU A 197 -6.53 4.48 -3.24
C GLU A 197 -7.66 3.44 -3.28
N ASN A 198 -7.61 2.44 -2.41
CA ASN A 198 -8.67 1.46 -2.31
C ASN A 198 -9.92 2.06 -1.64
N MET A 199 -9.73 3.03 -0.75
CA MET A 199 -10.81 3.74 -0.06
C MET A 199 -10.45 5.21 0.21
N LYS A 200 -11.46 6.01 0.48
CA LYS A 200 -11.39 7.42 0.89
C LYS A 200 -11.75 7.60 2.36
N ASN A 201 -11.75 8.87 2.84
CA ASN A 201 -12.17 9.26 4.18
C ASN A 201 -11.39 8.55 5.31
N VAL A 202 -10.14 8.17 5.07
CA VAL A 202 -9.28 7.55 6.07
C VAL A 202 -7.96 8.29 6.12
N ARG A 203 -7.75 9.01 7.22
CA ARG A 203 -6.53 9.80 7.44
C ARG A 203 -5.32 8.91 7.58
N GLY A 204 -4.25 9.26 6.87
CA GLY A 204 -2.99 8.53 6.87
C GLY A 204 -2.91 7.34 5.93
N TYR A 205 -4.00 6.96 5.24
CA TYR A 205 -3.95 5.88 4.26
C TYR A 205 -3.41 6.38 2.92
N VAL A 206 -2.12 6.51 2.84
CA VAL A 206 -1.38 6.87 1.62
C VAL A 206 -0.51 5.68 1.23
N SER A 207 -0.87 5.01 0.14
CA SER A 207 -0.17 3.81 -0.34
C SER A 207 0.89 4.15 -1.39
N GLU A 208 1.50 3.10 -1.93
CA GLU A 208 2.50 3.21 -3.00
C GLU A 208 1.97 3.87 -4.29
N LYS A 209 0.68 3.99 -4.49
CA LYS A 209 0.09 4.42 -5.78
C LYS A 209 0.52 5.82 -6.20
N ILE A 210 0.42 6.79 -5.28
CA ILE A 210 0.88 8.14 -5.57
C ILE A 210 2.41 8.19 -5.65
N LEU A 211 3.10 7.43 -4.81
CA LEU A 211 4.55 7.38 -4.77
C LEU A 211 5.15 6.76 -6.04
N ASP A 212 4.54 5.69 -6.57
CA ASP A 212 4.91 5.09 -7.85
C ASP A 212 4.82 6.10 -9.01
N CYS A 213 3.81 6.97 -8.99
CA CYS A 213 3.69 8.06 -9.97
C CYS A 213 4.84 9.06 -9.82
N LEU A 214 5.07 9.57 -8.62
CA LEU A 214 6.07 10.60 -8.37
C LEU A 214 7.49 10.13 -8.72
N VAL A 215 7.88 8.91 -8.32
CA VAL A 215 9.22 8.38 -8.64
C VAL A 215 9.40 8.06 -10.13
N SER A 216 8.31 7.88 -10.86
CA SER A 216 8.32 7.64 -12.31
C SER A 216 8.23 8.92 -13.13
N GLY A 217 8.14 10.10 -12.49
CA GLY A 217 8.02 11.39 -13.18
C GLY A 217 6.73 11.54 -14.00
N ILE A 218 5.63 10.98 -13.49
CA ILE A 218 4.27 11.15 -14.01
C ILE A 218 3.42 11.90 -12.99
N VAL A 219 2.53 12.77 -13.47
CA VAL A 219 1.68 13.57 -12.59
C VAL A 219 0.51 12.71 -12.06
N PRO A 220 0.34 12.54 -10.74
CA PRO A 220 -0.76 11.77 -10.18
C PRO A 220 -2.07 12.56 -10.20
N VAL A 221 -3.17 11.92 -10.59
CA VAL A 221 -4.54 12.36 -10.32
C VAL A 221 -5.03 11.52 -9.13
N TYR A 222 -4.94 12.11 -7.94
CA TYR A 222 -5.12 11.37 -6.70
C TYR A 222 -6.55 11.40 -6.17
N ALA A 223 -6.97 10.28 -5.60
CA ALA A 223 -8.17 10.19 -4.75
C ALA A 223 -7.89 9.18 -3.62
N GLY A 224 -8.13 9.57 -2.38
CA GLY A 224 -7.84 8.72 -1.21
C GLY A 224 -7.95 9.43 0.12
N ALA A 225 -6.85 9.54 0.84
CA ALA A 225 -6.77 10.17 2.14
C ALA A 225 -7.02 11.67 2.08
N ASP A 226 -7.84 12.19 3.02
CA ASP A 226 -8.18 13.61 3.08
C ASP A 226 -6.99 14.48 3.51
N ASP A 227 -6.03 13.88 4.21
CA ASP A 227 -4.81 14.52 4.70
C ASP A 227 -3.59 14.28 3.79
N ILE A 228 -3.82 14.06 2.49
CA ILE A 228 -2.72 13.79 1.53
C ILE A 228 -1.66 14.90 1.51
N SER A 229 -2.05 16.15 1.75
CA SER A 229 -1.13 17.30 1.81
C SER A 229 -0.11 17.22 2.94
N ASP A 230 -0.34 16.38 3.96
CA ASP A 230 0.63 16.13 5.03
C ASP A 230 1.76 15.17 4.59
N TYR A 231 1.59 14.52 3.44
CA TYR A 231 2.51 13.51 2.89
C TYR A 231 3.16 13.93 1.57
N VAL A 232 2.43 14.68 0.77
CA VAL A 232 2.86 15.12 -0.56
C VAL A 232 2.56 16.61 -0.70
N PRO A 233 3.54 17.46 -1.07
CA PRO A 233 3.31 18.86 -1.32
C PRO A 233 2.21 19.09 -2.38
N GLN A 234 1.41 20.16 -2.19
CA GLN A 234 0.29 20.45 -3.10
C GLN A 234 0.74 20.86 -4.51
N GLU A 235 2.00 21.24 -4.64
CA GLU A 235 2.63 21.62 -5.91
C GLU A 235 3.07 20.42 -6.75
N CYS A 236 2.89 19.19 -6.24
CA CYS A 236 3.30 17.95 -6.93
C CYS A 236 2.18 17.38 -7.80
#